data_b5eb342d530f745906447579f881df7e
#
_entry.id   b5eb342d530f745906447579f881df7e
#
_cell.length_a   1.000
_cell.length_b   1.000
_cell.length_c   1.000
_cell.angle_alpha   90.00
_cell.angle_beta   90.00
_cell.angle_gamma   90.00
#
_symmetry.space_group_name_H-M   'P 1'
#
loop_
_entity.id
_entity.type
_entity.pdbx_description
1 polymer ?
#
loop_
_entity_poly.entity_id
_entity_poly.type
_entity_poly.pdbx_seq_one_letter_code
_entity_poly.pdbx_strand_id
1 'polypeptide(L)'
;MSNPASKKADLRLALVECADDPDRLSRLLSDDSITDLDLRHALRGRLPAAVSAFVMEKSKFGTRQTVLGAIARSPSSAVRTALQALPGLSWRDLADVAVAAELAPAIRQKAEALLLDGITAMRLGDLITLSRIGPRRVASRLLLFADARVRAACLHNARLRDGDLCELLDHPETPREIASEILQVHRWATSYPVRRAIVRSPATPHPISLTLIAEMNPGDLRELAQSDNVPPLVSAVARRILG
;
A
#
# COMPACT_ATOMS: atom_id res chain seq x y z
N MET A 1 16.00 -29.57 28.73
CA MET A 1 15.88 -28.62 27.63
C MET A 1 14.40 -28.27 27.47
N SER A 2 13.97 -27.11 27.94
CA SER A 2 12.54 -26.70 27.85
C SER A 2 12.14 -26.51 26.41
N ASN A 3 11.00 -27.06 26.02
CA ASN A 3 10.42 -26.96 24.68
C ASN A 3 10.17 -25.46 24.35
N PRO A 4 10.64 -24.93 23.21
CA PRO A 4 10.50 -23.53 22.84
C PRO A 4 9.02 -23.06 22.75
N ALA A 5 8.08 -23.97 22.50
CA ALA A 5 6.66 -23.68 22.55
C ALA A 5 6.13 -23.42 23.96
N SER A 6 6.66 -24.12 24.98
CA SER A 6 6.33 -23.92 26.39
C SER A 6 6.82 -22.55 26.87
N LYS A 7 8.07 -22.18 26.58
CA LYS A 7 8.66 -20.88 26.96
C LYS A 7 7.86 -19.68 26.44
N LYS A 8 7.28 -19.80 25.23
CA LYS A 8 6.46 -18.73 24.61
C LYS A 8 5.09 -18.58 25.24
N ALA A 9 4.45 -19.69 25.61
CA ALA A 9 3.19 -19.67 26.33
C ALA A 9 3.36 -19.09 27.73
N ASP A 10 4.47 -19.45 28.40
CA ASP A 10 4.82 -18.97 29.73
C ASP A 10 5.06 -17.46 29.75
N LEU A 11 5.79 -16.89 28.77
CA LEU A 11 6.02 -15.43 28.67
C LEU A 11 4.71 -14.67 28.50
N ARG A 12 3.81 -15.16 27.62
CA ARG A 12 2.53 -14.50 27.40
C ARG A 12 1.66 -14.49 28.66
N LEU A 13 1.62 -15.61 29.38
CA LEU A 13 0.89 -15.72 30.64
C LEU A 13 1.46 -14.77 31.68
N ALA A 14 2.79 -14.74 31.85
CA ALA A 14 3.47 -13.83 32.75
C ALA A 14 3.18 -12.34 32.42
N LEU A 15 3.14 -11.96 31.13
CA LEU A 15 2.79 -10.60 30.70
C LEU A 15 1.34 -10.23 31.05
N VAL A 16 0.40 -11.19 30.96
CA VAL A 16 -1.00 -10.98 31.36
C VAL A 16 -1.10 -10.82 32.87
N GLU A 17 -0.44 -11.67 33.66
CA GLU A 17 -0.46 -11.62 35.12
C GLU A 17 0.18 -10.34 35.70
N CYS A 18 1.16 -9.78 34.99
CA CYS A 18 1.85 -8.56 35.40
C CYS A 18 1.24 -7.29 34.79
N ALA A 19 0.15 -7.37 33.99
CA ALA A 19 -0.34 -6.26 33.20
C ALA A 19 -0.71 -5.01 34.01
N ASP A 20 -1.16 -5.18 35.25
CA ASP A 20 -1.58 -4.11 36.14
C ASP A 20 -0.47 -3.64 37.11
N ASP A 21 0.72 -4.26 37.04
CA ASP A 21 1.85 -3.95 37.92
C ASP A 21 3.09 -3.52 37.09
N PRO A 22 3.32 -2.21 36.93
CA PRO A 22 4.46 -1.69 36.16
C PRO A 22 5.83 -2.17 36.66
N ASP A 23 5.99 -2.37 37.97
CA ASP A 23 7.28 -2.79 38.55
C ASP A 23 7.56 -4.26 38.25
N ARG A 24 6.52 -5.10 38.23
CA ARG A 24 6.64 -6.50 37.80
C ARG A 24 6.90 -6.61 36.30
N LEU A 25 6.20 -5.82 35.46
CA LEU A 25 6.49 -5.74 34.04
C LEU A 25 7.92 -5.30 33.75
N SER A 26 8.42 -4.29 34.47
CA SER A 26 9.80 -3.81 34.35
C SER A 26 10.82 -4.91 34.68
N ARG A 27 10.64 -5.60 35.80
CA ARG A 27 11.52 -6.72 36.19
C ARG A 27 11.46 -7.87 35.17
N LEU A 28 10.29 -8.26 34.72
CA LEU A 28 10.12 -9.32 33.72
C LEU A 28 10.83 -8.96 32.41
N LEU A 29 10.62 -7.75 31.89
CA LEU A 29 11.19 -7.29 30.61
C LEU A 29 12.67 -6.94 30.68
N SER A 30 13.24 -6.81 31.88
CA SER A 30 14.69 -6.65 32.12
C SER A 30 15.46 -7.96 32.08
N ASP A 31 14.78 -9.11 32.12
CA ASP A 31 15.39 -10.43 32.00
C ASP A 31 16.09 -10.59 30.64
N ASP A 32 17.41 -10.87 30.68
CA ASP A 32 18.22 -11.05 29.47
C ASP A 32 17.92 -12.35 28.71
N SER A 33 17.21 -13.28 29.31
CA SER A 33 16.74 -14.50 28.64
C SER A 33 15.61 -14.26 27.66
N ILE A 34 14.93 -13.10 27.73
CA ILE A 34 13.85 -12.71 26.83
C ILE A 34 14.44 -12.06 25.58
N THR A 35 14.10 -12.61 24.43
CA THR A 35 14.52 -12.09 23.13
C THR A 35 13.41 -11.27 22.44
N ASP A 36 13.80 -10.45 21.44
CA ASP A 36 12.86 -9.72 20.57
C ASP A 36 11.84 -10.66 19.93
N LEU A 37 12.26 -11.89 19.57
CA LEU A 37 11.40 -12.90 18.95
C LEU A 37 10.37 -13.46 19.92
N ASP A 38 10.75 -13.69 21.18
CA ASP A 38 9.84 -14.19 22.20
C ASP A 38 8.75 -13.15 22.47
N LEU A 39 9.15 -11.89 22.61
CA LEU A 39 8.22 -10.79 22.82
C LEU A 39 7.31 -10.55 21.61
N ARG A 40 7.85 -10.60 20.37
CA ARG A 40 7.06 -10.54 19.15
C ARG A 40 5.99 -11.63 19.10
N HIS A 41 6.31 -12.84 19.52
CA HIS A 41 5.34 -13.95 19.58
C HIS A 41 4.28 -13.72 20.64
N ALA A 42 4.66 -13.25 21.82
CA ALA A 42 3.70 -12.95 22.89
C ALA A 42 2.71 -11.84 22.48
N LEU A 43 3.22 -10.76 21.85
CA LEU A 43 2.42 -9.61 21.39
C LEU A 43 1.44 -9.93 20.25
N ARG A 44 1.64 -11.02 19.51
CA ARG A 44 0.66 -11.50 18.50
C ARG A 44 -0.61 -12.08 19.13
N GLY A 45 -0.56 -12.45 20.39
CA GLY A 45 -1.72 -12.91 21.13
C GLY A 45 -2.56 -11.75 21.66
N ARG A 46 -3.70 -12.12 22.28
CA ARG A 46 -4.49 -11.13 23.02
C ARG A 46 -3.79 -10.83 24.36
N LEU A 47 -3.30 -9.61 24.48
CA LEU A 47 -2.70 -9.07 25.70
C LEU A 47 -3.45 -7.80 26.13
N PRO A 48 -3.48 -7.44 27.42
CA PRO A 48 -3.97 -6.14 27.84
C PRO A 48 -3.24 -5.00 27.13
N ALA A 49 -3.98 -3.96 26.71
CA ALA A 49 -3.40 -2.83 25.98
C ALA A 49 -2.28 -2.12 26.73
N ALA A 50 -2.36 -2.12 28.07
CA ALA A 50 -1.33 -1.58 28.95
C ALA A 50 0.07 -2.21 28.72
N VAL A 51 0.12 -3.52 28.43
CA VAL A 51 1.38 -4.23 28.16
C VAL A 51 2.07 -3.68 26.92
N SER A 52 1.33 -3.51 25.82
CA SER A 52 1.90 -2.94 24.58
C SER A 52 2.42 -1.53 24.76
N ALA A 53 1.70 -0.70 25.50
CA ALA A 53 2.13 0.66 25.85
C ALA A 53 3.40 0.65 26.72
N PHE A 54 3.43 -0.19 27.74
CA PHE A 54 4.58 -0.33 28.62
C PHE A 54 5.83 -0.81 27.87
N VAL A 55 5.68 -1.84 27.03
CA VAL A 55 6.78 -2.38 26.19
C VAL A 55 7.39 -1.27 25.35
N MET A 56 6.55 -0.46 24.71
CA MET A 56 7.01 0.61 23.82
C MET A 56 7.68 1.75 24.58
N GLU A 57 7.13 2.18 25.69
CA GLU A 57 7.56 3.41 26.37
C GLU A 57 8.67 3.19 27.41
N LYS A 58 8.70 2.02 28.06
CA LYS A 58 9.49 1.79 29.25
C LYS A 58 10.41 0.56 29.22
N SER A 59 10.46 -0.18 28.10
CA SER A 59 11.31 -1.37 28.00
C SER A 59 12.49 -1.17 27.05
N LYS A 60 13.53 -2.01 27.19
CA LYS A 60 14.67 -2.10 26.26
C LYS A 60 14.26 -2.49 24.83
N PHE A 61 13.05 -2.94 24.65
CA PHE A 61 12.49 -3.41 23.35
C PHE A 61 11.74 -2.33 22.59
N GLY A 62 11.45 -1.17 23.19
CA GLY A 62 10.60 -0.12 22.63
C GLY A 62 11.10 0.51 21.33
N THR A 63 12.37 0.31 20.96
CA THR A 63 12.97 0.77 19.69
C THR A 63 13.22 -0.37 18.69
N ARG A 64 12.95 -1.61 19.07
CA ARG A 64 13.22 -2.78 18.23
C ARG A 64 12.13 -2.93 17.14
N GLN A 65 12.54 -2.87 15.88
CA GLN A 65 11.59 -2.95 14.74
C GLN A 65 10.67 -4.17 14.79
N THR A 66 11.22 -5.34 15.17
CA THR A 66 10.45 -6.58 15.31
C THR A 66 9.33 -6.47 16.32
N VAL A 67 9.57 -5.77 17.43
CA VAL A 67 8.61 -5.55 18.51
C VAL A 67 7.62 -4.47 18.14
N LEU A 68 8.08 -3.33 17.60
CA LEU A 68 7.21 -2.27 17.08
C LEU A 68 6.24 -2.81 16.02
N GLY A 69 6.72 -3.66 15.10
CA GLY A 69 5.88 -4.31 14.10
C GLY A 69 4.83 -5.25 14.71
N ALA A 70 5.14 -5.90 15.83
CA ALA A 70 4.16 -6.71 16.54
C ALA A 70 3.11 -5.85 17.24
N ILE A 71 3.53 -4.76 17.89
CA ILE A 71 2.62 -3.79 18.54
C ILE A 71 1.66 -3.16 17.51
N ALA A 72 2.19 -2.69 16.38
CA ALA A 72 1.39 -2.05 15.33
C ALA A 72 0.33 -2.99 14.72
N ARG A 73 0.61 -4.30 14.66
CA ARG A 73 -0.29 -5.34 14.11
C ARG A 73 -1.11 -6.06 15.17
N SER A 74 -0.92 -5.78 16.45
CA SER A 74 -1.67 -6.44 17.52
C SER A 74 -3.10 -5.88 17.59
N PRO A 75 -4.14 -6.74 17.48
CA PRO A 75 -5.51 -6.28 17.63
C PRO A 75 -5.85 -5.81 19.04
N SER A 76 -4.99 -6.13 20.01
CA SER A 76 -5.15 -5.76 21.42
C SER A 76 -4.42 -4.47 21.79
N SER A 77 -3.56 -3.95 20.92
CA SER A 77 -2.91 -2.66 21.15
C SER A 77 -3.90 -1.50 21.01
N ALA A 78 -3.82 -0.53 21.91
CA ALA A 78 -4.56 0.71 21.74
C ALA A 78 -4.14 1.39 20.42
N VAL A 79 -5.10 1.98 19.70
CA VAL A 79 -4.84 2.66 18.41
C VAL A 79 -3.73 3.69 18.55
N ARG A 80 -3.70 4.44 19.65
CA ARG A 80 -2.65 5.42 19.94
C ARG A 80 -1.27 4.77 19.98
N THR A 81 -1.11 3.66 20.70
CA THR A 81 0.16 2.94 20.83
C THR A 81 0.61 2.37 19.47
N ALA A 82 -0.32 1.79 18.71
CA ALA A 82 -0.03 1.31 17.36
C ALA A 82 0.44 2.44 16.43
N LEU A 83 -0.21 3.60 16.46
CA LEU A 83 0.19 4.78 15.67
C LEU A 83 1.58 5.31 16.05
N GLN A 84 1.93 5.29 17.32
CA GLN A 84 3.24 5.71 17.81
C GLN A 84 4.36 4.74 17.38
N ALA A 85 4.05 3.47 17.19
CA ALA A 85 5.01 2.46 16.73
C ALA A 85 5.38 2.58 15.24
N LEU A 86 4.48 3.13 14.38
CA LEU A 86 4.64 3.15 12.93
C LEU A 86 5.92 3.83 12.43
N PRO A 87 6.36 5.00 12.94
CA PRO A 87 7.56 5.67 12.45
C PRO A 87 8.86 4.86 12.59
N GLY A 88 8.89 3.89 13.51
CA GLY A 88 10.04 3.00 13.72
C GLY A 88 10.04 1.77 12.83
N LEU A 89 9.06 1.59 11.94
CA LEU A 89 8.92 0.42 11.09
C LEU A 89 9.70 0.54 9.79
N SER A 90 10.14 -0.61 9.26
CA SER A 90 10.62 -0.68 7.88
C SER A 90 9.50 -0.43 6.88
N TRP A 91 9.83 -0.04 5.64
CA TRP A 91 8.83 0.12 4.59
C TRP A 91 8.02 -1.17 4.33
N ARG A 92 8.64 -2.35 4.50
CA ARG A 92 7.95 -3.65 4.37
C ARG A 92 6.91 -3.85 5.45
N ASP A 93 7.27 -3.58 6.70
CA ASP A 93 6.32 -3.66 7.81
C ASP A 93 5.20 -2.64 7.66
N LEU A 94 5.51 -1.42 7.21
CA LEU A 94 4.49 -0.40 6.89
C LEU A 94 3.55 -0.85 5.77
N ALA A 95 4.07 -1.50 4.72
CA ALA A 95 3.25 -2.03 3.63
C ALA A 95 2.31 -3.13 4.13
N ASP A 96 2.80 -4.04 4.99
CA ASP A 96 1.98 -5.07 5.61
C ASP A 96 0.88 -4.47 6.50
N VAL A 97 1.20 -3.47 7.32
CA VAL A 97 0.23 -2.76 8.16
C VAL A 97 -0.82 -2.04 7.33
N ALA A 98 -0.41 -1.37 6.26
CA ALA A 98 -1.32 -0.61 5.41
C ALA A 98 -2.37 -1.47 4.68
N VAL A 99 -2.05 -2.75 4.43
CA VAL A 99 -2.97 -3.69 3.75
C VAL A 99 -3.72 -4.62 4.70
N ALA A 100 -3.44 -4.58 6.00
CA ALA A 100 -4.04 -5.43 7.01
C ALA A 100 -5.50 -4.99 7.30
N ALA A 101 -6.46 -5.70 6.72
CA ALA A 101 -7.89 -5.34 6.80
C ALA A 101 -8.45 -5.35 8.24
N GLU A 102 -7.86 -6.17 9.11
CA GLU A 102 -8.22 -6.31 10.53
C GLU A 102 -7.82 -5.11 11.40
N LEU A 103 -6.92 -4.26 10.92
CA LEU A 103 -6.47 -3.09 11.67
C LEU A 103 -7.41 -1.88 11.47
N ALA A 104 -7.47 -1.04 12.48
CA ALA A 104 -8.25 0.20 12.42
C ALA A 104 -7.84 1.07 11.21
N PRO A 105 -8.81 1.70 10.51
CA PRO A 105 -8.52 2.53 9.33
C PRO A 105 -7.45 3.60 9.57
N ALA A 106 -7.44 4.23 10.76
CA ALA A 106 -6.45 5.25 11.11
C ALA A 106 -5.01 4.72 11.10
N ILE A 107 -4.78 3.48 11.56
CA ILE A 107 -3.45 2.85 11.55
C ILE A 107 -3.01 2.59 10.11
N ARG A 108 -3.89 2.03 9.28
CA ARG A 108 -3.61 1.73 7.88
C ARG A 108 -3.31 3.00 7.06
N GLN A 109 -4.13 4.03 7.24
CA GLN A 109 -3.94 5.32 6.56
C GLN A 109 -2.63 6.00 6.98
N LYS A 110 -2.27 5.95 8.26
CA LYS A 110 -1.00 6.51 8.73
C LYS A 110 0.20 5.73 8.17
N ALA A 111 0.12 4.39 8.08
CA ALA A 111 1.16 3.58 7.45
C ALA A 111 1.30 3.90 5.95
N GLU A 112 0.18 4.08 5.21
CA GLU A 112 0.21 4.55 3.81
C GLU A 112 0.88 5.92 3.67
N ALA A 113 0.54 6.87 4.54
CA ALA A 113 1.13 8.20 4.52
C ALA A 113 2.65 8.14 4.71
N LEU A 114 3.13 7.36 5.69
CA LEU A 114 4.57 7.17 5.92
C LEU A 114 5.27 6.51 4.74
N LEU A 115 4.63 5.56 4.05
CA LEU A 115 5.16 4.98 2.81
C LEU A 115 5.29 6.03 1.71
N LEU A 116 4.26 6.86 1.50
CA LEU A 116 4.25 7.91 0.50
C LEU A 116 5.33 8.97 0.77
N ASP A 117 5.52 9.35 2.02
CA ASP A 117 6.56 10.29 2.43
C ASP A 117 7.98 9.72 2.19
N GLY A 118 8.14 8.39 2.33
CA GLY A 118 9.41 7.70 2.16
C GLY A 118 9.79 7.33 0.73
N ILE A 119 8.88 7.41 -0.25
CA ILE A 119 9.09 6.93 -1.64
C ILE A 119 10.36 7.50 -2.28
N THR A 120 10.62 8.79 -2.11
CA THR A 120 11.74 9.49 -2.76
C THR A 120 13.11 9.06 -2.25
N ALA A 121 13.18 8.52 -1.04
CA ALA A 121 14.42 8.03 -0.43
C ALA A 121 14.66 6.53 -0.66
N MET A 122 13.70 5.81 -1.26
CA MET A 122 13.80 4.36 -1.46
C MET A 122 14.72 3.99 -2.61
N ARG A 123 15.40 2.85 -2.46
CA ARG A 123 16.16 2.23 -3.55
C ARG A 123 15.21 1.67 -4.60
N LEU A 124 15.65 1.67 -5.86
CA LEU A 124 14.82 1.20 -6.98
C LEU A 124 14.27 -0.21 -6.78
N GLY A 125 15.07 -1.16 -6.28
CA GLY A 125 14.61 -2.53 -6.01
C GLY A 125 13.49 -2.61 -4.96
N ASP A 126 13.56 -1.73 -3.96
CA ASP A 126 12.51 -1.62 -2.93
C ASP A 126 11.23 -1.00 -3.50
N LEU A 127 11.37 0.02 -4.37
CA LEU A 127 10.24 0.62 -5.09
C LEU A 127 9.53 -0.39 -5.99
N ILE A 128 10.27 -1.18 -6.76
CA ILE A 128 9.69 -2.24 -7.61
C ILE A 128 8.92 -3.27 -6.76
N THR A 129 9.49 -3.65 -5.61
CA THR A 129 8.83 -4.58 -4.70
C THR A 129 7.57 -3.96 -4.09
N LEU A 130 7.67 -2.72 -3.58
CA LEU A 130 6.55 -1.98 -3.00
C LEU A 130 5.44 -1.77 -4.04
N SER A 131 5.78 -1.48 -5.29
CA SER A 131 4.83 -1.33 -6.39
C SER A 131 3.95 -2.57 -6.58
N ARG A 132 4.51 -3.77 -6.43
CA ARG A 132 3.79 -5.04 -6.58
C ARG A 132 2.86 -5.37 -5.41
N ILE A 133 3.33 -5.16 -4.19
CA ILE A 133 2.67 -5.66 -2.98
C ILE A 133 2.01 -4.57 -2.15
N GLY A 134 2.38 -3.33 -2.39
CA GLY A 134 1.94 -2.17 -1.61
C GLY A 134 0.44 -1.90 -1.69
N PRO A 135 -0.05 -1.02 -0.82
CA PRO A 135 -1.44 -0.61 -0.82
C PRO A 135 -1.78 0.14 -2.11
N ARG A 136 -3.06 0.11 -2.48
CA ARG A 136 -3.59 0.68 -3.74
C ARG A 136 -3.12 2.12 -3.97
N ARG A 137 -3.26 2.98 -2.97
CA ARG A 137 -2.93 4.41 -3.08
C ARG A 137 -1.44 4.66 -3.34
N VAL A 138 -0.57 3.84 -2.73
CA VAL A 138 0.88 3.89 -2.98
C VAL A 138 1.20 3.43 -4.40
N ALA A 139 0.59 2.33 -4.87
CA ALA A 139 0.77 1.83 -6.23
C ALA A 139 0.28 2.86 -7.27
N SER A 140 -0.88 3.50 -7.05
CA SER A 140 -1.38 4.57 -7.93
C SER A 140 -0.39 5.75 -8.00
N ARG A 141 0.20 6.16 -6.88
CA ARG A 141 1.21 7.23 -6.87
C ARG A 141 2.49 6.84 -7.61
N LEU A 142 2.92 5.59 -7.49
CA LEU A 142 4.11 5.06 -8.15
C LEU A 142 3.94 4.89 -9.67
N LEU A 143 2.72 4.88 -10.21
CA LEU A 143 2.47 4.91 -11.66
C LEU A 143 2.96 6.21 -12.32
N LEU A 144 3.09 7.31 -11.58
CA LEU A 144 3.68 8.57 -12.05
C LEU A 144 5.21 8.58 -11.99
N PHE A 145 5.84 7.49 -11.54
CA PHE A 145 7.29 7.44 -11.39
C PHE A 145 8.00 7.38 -12.76
N ALA A 146 9.16 8.00 -12.87
CA ALA A 146 9.89 8.08 -14.14
C ALA A 146 10.39 6.71 -14.65
N ASP A 147 10.73 5.78 -13.74
CA ASP A 147 11.27 4.47 -14.09
C ASP A 147 10.18 3.50 -14.57
N ALA A 148 10.27 3.05 -15.81
CA ALA A 148 9.32 2.13 -16.42
C ALA A 148 9.19 0.78 -15.68
N ARG A 149 10.24 0.30 -15.00
CA ARG A 149 10.20 -0.94 -14.20
C ARG A 149 9.30 -0.80 -12.98
N VAL A 150 9.27 0.39 -12.37
CA VAL A 150 8.38 0.71 -11.24
C VAL A 150 6.94 0.73 -11.75
N ARG A 151 6.65 1.43 -12.86
CA ARG A 151 5.32 1.48 -13.46
C ARG A 151 4.81 0.10 -13.88
N ALA A 152 5.65 -0.68 -14.56
CA ALA A 152 5.30 -2.05 -14.94
C ALA A 152 4.97 -2.92 -13.71
N ALA A 153 5.73 -2.79 -12.62
CA ALA A 153 5.43 -3.50 -11.38
C ALA A 153 4.10 -3.06 -10.76
N CYS A 154 3.75 -1.76 -10.82
CA CYS A 154 2.46 -1.24 -10.38
C CYS A 154 1.30 -1.85 -11.18
N LEU A 155 1.42 -1.91 -12.51
CA LEU A 155 0.37 -2.46 -13.38
C LEU A 155 0.05 -3.93 -13.08
N HIS A 156 0.96 -4.66 -12.44
CA HIS A 156 0.74 -6.02 -11.94
C HIS A 156 0.26 -6.07 -10.47
N ASN A 157 0.03 -4.94 -9.81
CA ASN A 157 -0.49 -4.93 -8.45
C ASN A 157 -1.97 -5.34 -8.44
N ALA A 158 -2.28 -6.41 -7.69
CA ALA A 158 -3.64 -6.95 -7.60
C ALA A 158 -4.66 -5.98 -6.96
N ARG A 159 -4.19 -4.95 -6.27
CA ARG A 159 -5.05 -3.96 -5.59
C ARG A 159 -5.43 -2.79 -6.47
N LEU A 160 -4.74 -2.56 -7.60
CA LEU A 160 -5.13 -1.54 -8.57
C LEU A 160 -6.48 -1.88 -9.19
N ARG A 161 -7.24 -0.86 -9.54
CA ARG A 161 -8.55 -0.93 -10.17
C ARG A 161 -8.58 -0.08 -11.43
N ASP A 162 -9.54 -0.32 -12.29
CA ASP A 162 -9.76 0.47 -13.52
C ASP A 162 -9.82 1.98 -13.24
N GLY A 163 -10.51 2.39 -12.15
CA GLY A 163 -10.60 3.78 -11.75
C GLY A 163 -9.25 4.45 -11.46
N ASP A 164 -8.28 3.70 -10.91
CA ASP A 164 -6.94 4.25 -10.66
C ASP A 164 -6.21 4.59 -11.96
N LEU A 165 -6.40 3.76 -12.99
CA LEU A 165 -5.81 4.00 -14.31
C LEU A 165 -6.56 5.11 -15.07
N CYS A 166 -7.87 5.22 -14.88
CA CYS A 166 -8.64 6.33 -15.44
C CYS A 166 -8.19 7.66 -14.82
N GLU A 167 -8.06 7.74 -13.49
CA GLU A 167 -7.54 8.91 -12.79
C GLU A 167 -6.11 9.26 -13.22
N LEU A 168 -5.25 8.25 -13.38
CA LEU A 168 -3.89 8.43 -13.88
C LEU A 168 -3.91 9.07 -15.27
N LEU A 169 -4.71 8.52 -16.21
CA LEU A 169 -4.76 8.98 -17.61
C LEU A 169 -5.32 10.40 -17.77
N ASP A 170 -6.09 10.88 -16.80
CA ASP A 170 -6.57 12.26 -16.71
C ASP A 170 -5.57 13.20 -15.98
N HIS A 171 -4.51 12.65 -15.37
CA HIS A 171 -3.55 13.44 -14.60
C HIS A 171 -2.58 14.21 -15.51
N PRO A 172 -2.27 15.49 -15.25
CA PRO A 172 -1.42 16.31 -16.12
C PRO A 172 0.04 15.82 -16.23
N GLU A 173 0.53 15.14 -15.18
CA GLU A 173 1.88 14.58 -15.16
C GLU A 173 1.97 13.15 -15.70
N THR A 174 0.94 12.66 -16.38
CA THR A 174 0.88 11.32 -16.94
C THR A 174 2.03 11.07 -17.92
N PRO A 175 2.87 10.04 -17.70
CA PRO A 175 3.92 9.67 -18.65
C PRO A 175 3.34 9.27 -20.01
N ARG A 176 3.92 9.74 -21.10
CA ARG A 176 3.46 9.46 -22.47
C ARG A 176 3.49 7.96 -22.81
N GLU A 177 4.40 7.23 -22.22
CA GLU A 177 4.59 5.80 -22.43
C GLU A 177 3.52 4.94 -21.73
N ILE A 178 2.82 5.51 -20.74
CA ILE A 178 1.94 4.73 -19.86
C ILE A 178 0.80 4.03 -20.62
N ALA A 179 0.25 4.64 -21.66
CA ALA A 179 -0.81 4.04 -22.45
C ALA A 179 -0.34 2.73 -23.11
N SER A 180 0.88 2.72 -23.67
CA SER A 180 1.47 1.52 -24.26
C SER A 180 1.80 0.46 -23.21
N GLU A 181 2.30 0.87 -22.04
CA GLU A 181 2.60 -0.03 -20.92
C GLU A 181 1.32 -0.68 -20.36
N ILE A 182 0.22 0.07 -20.22
CA ILE A 182 -1.09 -0.44 -19.79
C ILE A 182 -1.59 -1.50 -20.77
N LEU A 183 -1.51 -1.26 -22.08
CA LEU A 183 -1.98 -2.18 -23.11
C LEU A 183 -1.17 -3.48 -23.22
N GLN A 184 0.05 -3.52 -22.70
CA GLN A 184 0.83 -4.76 -22.58
C GLN A 184 0.30 -5.71 -21.50
N VAL A 185 -0.50 -5.22 -20.56
CA VAL A 185 -1.07 -6.04 -19.49
C VAL A 185 -2.49 -6.45 -19.86
N HIS A 186 -2.70 -7.72 -20.19
CA HIS A 186 -3.97 -8.26 -20.69
C HIS A 186 -5.19 -7.82 -19.88
N ARG A 187 -5.10 -7.84 -18.55
CA ARG A 187 -6.18 -7.37 -17.65
C ARG A 187 -6.67 -5.97 -18.00
N TRP A 188 -5.76 -5.06 -18.30
CA TRP A 188 -6.06 -3.67 -18.58
C TRP A 188 -6.41 -3.43 -20.05
N ALA A 189 -5.73 -4.15 -20.95
CA ALA A 189 -5.99 -4.07 -22.39
C ALA A 189 -7.43 -4.52 -22.75
N THR A 190 -8.02 -5.41 -21.94
CA THR A 190 -9.41 -5.88 -22.13
C THR A 190 -10.45 -5.05 -21.40
N SER A 191 -10.03 -4.17 -20.48
CA SER A 191 -10.94 -3.31 -19.71
C SER A 191 -11.46 -2.16 -20.58
N TYR A 192 -12.77 -2.14 -20.84
CA TYR A 192 -13.39 -1.08 -21.61
C TYR A 192 -13.25 0.32 -20.98
N PRO A 193 -13.47 0.52 -19.66
CA PRO A 193 -13.24 1.81 -19.03
C PRO A 193 -11.81 2.34 -19.21
N VAL A 194 -10.82 1.46 -19.12
CA VAL A 194 -9.41 1.82 -19.28
C VAL A 194 -9.12 2.20 -20.73
N ARG A 195 -9.59 1.42 -21.72
CA ARG A 195 -9.42 1.76 -23.14
C ARG A 195 -10.07 3.10 -23.49
N ARG A 196 -11.27 3.36 -22.96
CA ARG A 196 -11.94 4.66 -23.13
C ARG A 196 -11.11 5.80 -22.54
N ALA A 197 -10.55 5.63 -21.33
CA ALA A 197 -9.69 6.62 -20.72
C ALA A 197 -8.41 6.85 -21.54
N ILE A 198 -7.79 5.81 -22.09
CA ILE A 198 -6.64 5.93 -23.00
C ILE A 198 -6.97 6.78 -24.23
N VAL A 199 -8.14 6.54 -24.85
CA VAL A 199 -8.58 7.32 -26.03
C VAL A 199 -8.75 8.81 -25.70
N ARG A 200 -9.26 9.13 -24.50
CA ARG A 200 -9.50 10.51 -24.03
C ARG A 200 -8.25 11.25 -23.62
N SER A 201 -7.25 10.53 -23.11
CA SER A 201 -6.08 11.13 -22.49
C SER A 201 -5.23 11.91 -23.48
N PRO A 202 -4.89 13.18 -23.19
CA PRO A 202 -4.00 13.97 -24.02
C PRO A 202 -2.54 13.47 -23.99
N ALA A 203 -2.17 12.68 -23.01
CA ALA A 203 -0.85 12.05 -22.92
C ALA A 203 -0.70 10.86 -23.88
N THR A 204 -1.79 10.28 -24.35
CA THR A 204 -1.77 9.10 -25.22
C THR A 204 -1.27 9.45 -26.62
N PRO A 205 -0.28 8.70 -27.15
CA PRO A 205 0.15 8.85 -28.54
C PRO A 205 -1.00 8.63 -29.52
N HIS A 206 -1.15 9.50 -30.51
CA HIS A 206 -2.25 9.46 -31.50
C HIS A 206 -2.46 8.09 -32.17
N PRO A 207 -1.41 7.33 -32.58
CA PRO A 207 -1.62 6.01 -33.19
C PRO A 207 -2.41 5.06 -32.27
N ILE A 208 -2.16 5.11 -30.95
CA ILE A 208 -2.85 4.27 -29.97
C ILE A 208 -4.32 4.69 -29.86
N SER A 209 -4.58 6.00 -29.69
CA SER A 209 -5.94 6.52 -29.60
C SER A 209 -6.75 6.19 -30.86
N LEU A 210 -6.14 6.32 -32.06
CA LEU A 210 -6.79 6.03 -33.35
C LEU A 210 -7.09 4.54 -33.55
N THR A 211 -6.28 3.65 -33.02
CA THR A 211 -6.58 2.21 -33.05
C THR A 211 -7.76 1.87 -32.17
N LEU A 212 -7.77 2.41 -30.93
CA LEU A 212 -8.78 2.08 -29.94
C LEU A 212 -10.14 2.76 -30.19
N ILE A 213 -10.17 3.93 -30.85
CA ILE A 213 -11.42 4.67 -31.06
C ILE A 213 -12.44 3.89 -31.91
N ALA A 214 -11.97 3.03 -32.82
CA ALA A 214 -12.82 2.17 -33.63
C ALA A 214 -13.58 1.12 -32.81
N GLU A 215 -13.14 0.84 -31.58
CA GLU A 215 -13.76 -0.12 -30.68
C GLU A 215 -14.70 0.55 -29.65
N MET A 216 -14.87 1.89 -29.73
CA MET A 216 -15.74 2.63 -28.81
C MET A 216 -17.22 2.48 -29.20
N ASN A 217 -18.08 2.42 -28.18
CA ASN A 217 -19.53 2.37 -28.43
C ASN A 217 -20.03 3.72 -28.96
N PRO A 218 -21.20 3.73 -29.63
CA PRO A 218 -21.75 4.96 -30.23
C PRO A 218 -22.04 6.10 -29.24
N GLY A 219 -22.29 5.77 -27.97
CA GLY A 219 -22.50 6.76 -26.90
C GLY A 219 -21.21 7.50 -26.57
N ASP A 220 -20.13 6.74 -26.36
CA ASP A 220 -18.82 7.32 -26.08
C ASP A 220 -18.24 8.07 -27.30
N LEU A 221 -18.47 7.58 -28.51
CA LEU A 221 -18.12 8.32 -29.75
C LEU A 221 -18.80 9.68 -29.82
N ARG A 222 -20.09 9.80 -29.46
CA ARG A 222 -20.78 11.09 -29.41
C ARG A 222 -20.20 12.02 -28.36
N GLU A 223 -19.87 11.48 -27.17
CA GLU A 223 -19.21 12.25 -26.12
C GLU A 223 -17.83 12.75 -26.57
N LEU A 224 -17.01 11.89 -27.17
CA LEU A 224 -15.69 12.27 -27.73
C LEU A 224 -15.80 13.33 -28.83
N ALA A 225 -16.82 13.24 -29.69
CA ALA A 225 -17.05 14.18 -30.76
C ALA A 225 -17.43 15.59 -30.29
N GLN A 226 -18.02 15.71 -29.08
CA GLN A 226 -18.51 16.96 -28.49
C GLN A 226 -17.60 17.52 -27.39
N SER A 227 -16.64 16.75 -26.91
CA SER A 227 -15.81 17.12 -25.77
C SER A 227 -14.66 18.03 -26.21
N ASP A 228 -14.48 19.13 -25.47
CA ASP A 228 -13.35 20.04 -25.62
C ASP A 228 -12.10 19.56 -24.86
N ASN A 229 -12.25 18.54 -23.99
CA ASN A 229 -11.19 18.00 -23.13
C ASN A 229 -10.48 16.78 -23.76
N VAL A 230 -10.67 16.53 -25.03
CA VAL A 230 -9.98 15.45 -25.75
C VAL A 230 -9.11 16.03 -26.88
N PRO A 231 -8.05 15.32 -27.29
CA PRO A 231 -7.22 15.80 -28.40
C PRO A 231 -8.08 16.08 -29.65
N PRO A 232 -7.88 17.21 -30.34
CA PRO A 232 -8.70 17.61 -31.51
C PRO A 232 -8.79 16.55 -32.60
N LEU A 233 -7.71 15.78 -32.79
CA LEU A 233 -7.70 14.67 -33.74
C LEU A 233 -8.67 13.55 -33.35
N VAL A 234 -8.76 13.23 -32.04
CA VAL A 234 -9.68 12.20 -31.52
C VAL A 234 -11.14 12.63 -31.75
N SER A 235 -11.48 13.89 -31.42
CA SER A 235 -12.85 14.41 -31.64
C SER A 235 -13.22 14.47 -33.13
N ALA A 236 -12.27 14.84 -34.01
CA ALA A 236 -12.47 14.84 -35.45
C ALA A 236 -12.76 13.43 -36.03
N VAL A 237 -11.99 12.43 -35.57
CA VAL A 237 -12.16 11.04 -35.99
C VAL A 237 -13.46 10.48 -35.43
N ALA A 238 -13.84 10.78 -34.19
CA ALA A 238 -15.12 10.38 -33.60
C ALA A 238 -16.29 10.90 -34.42
N ARG A 239 -16.27 12.18 -34.82
CA ARG A 239 -17.29 12.77 -35.73
C ARG A 239 -17.37 12.04 -37.06
N ARG A 240 -16.22 11.71 -37.66
CA ARG A 240 -16.17 11.00 -38.93
C ARG A 240 -16.73 9.56 -38.87
N ILE A 241 -16.56 8.87 -37.73
CA ILE A 241 -17.10 7.52 -37.51
C ILE A 241 -18.63 7.57 -37.36
N LEU A 242 -19.15 8.65 -36.80
CA LEU A 242 -20.61 8.83 -36.58
C LEU A 242 -21.38 9.25 -37.84
N GLY A 243 -20.70 9.68 -38.89
CA GLY A 243 -21.29 10.16 -40.18
C GLY A 243 -21.40 11.64 -40.16
#